data_17944fed667075c93d2230f856d93a6a
#
_entry.id   17944fed667075c93d2230f856d93a6a
#
_cell.length_a   1.000
_cell.length_b   1.000
_cell.length_c   1.000
_cell.angle_alpha   90.00
_cell.angle_beta   90.00
_cell.angle_gamma   90.00
#
_symmetry.space_group_name_H-M   'P 1'
#
loop_
_entity.id
_entity.type
_entity.pdbx_description
1 polymer ?
#
loop_
_entity_poly.entity_id
_entity_poly.type
_entity_poly.pdbx_seq_one_letter_code
_entity_poly.pdbx_strand_id
1 'polypeptide(L)'
;MKQNDWKIIYTKYEGVQKRAVEFLSKEVGKWLVRETGQYRIYVLPCEKDGVEIEQNAIVIGLYEESATVKQFVSESEIPDGGFLIKACKREVDNGDRIVVITAHDEAELFYGAVSFVDDFVHDNIFTGSNALRMSEQIFDRPMRAVSFSEKPNFATRSVFTWGHPINNYFEYIENMARLKLNQLIIWNDFVPLNAREIVEYAHSYGIEVLYGYAWGWQVHCNEILDISDESLTKLQRKIVEEYESKYAPIGCDGIYFQSFTERGDEYIGGRLIAEAVTTLVNNTARELFERYPTLKLQFGLHSSSVENRLEEIAKVDKRIEILWEDCARTLKFHSKIKEGKEVGWWEDRGAFPYSYLPSDIDEDKIQQSIEITKKILALRGDAPVGIVLKGAMTLDWGKFVSQRGPFVMGANAKEICEHDRMVRESGWREFSADWMQYGEYAQKLLECIKENAVGPVNICLAGTFDGGVYFPQAVASQMLRTFDEDYGKTMKRVARRGYVKLG
;
A
#
# COMPACT_ATOMS: atom_id res chain seq x y z
N MET A 1 -2.53 36.78 27.50
CA MET A 1 -2.43 36.42 26.06
C MET A 1 -3.59 35.52 25.74
N LYS A 2 -4.44 35.90 24.80
CA LYS A 2 -5.47 34.96 24.32
C LYS A 2 -4.73 33.84 23.58
N GLN A 3 -4.82 32.65 24.07
CA GLN A 3 -4.36 31.44 23.36
C GLN A 3 -4.97 31.44 21.97
N ASN A 4 -4.17 31.16 20.95
CA ASN A 4 -4.66 30.92 19.61
C ASN A 4 -5.48 29.63 19.64
N ASP A 5 -6.79 29.74 19.82
CA ASP A 5 -7.68 28.61 19.90
C ASP A 5 -7.94 28.12 18.48
N TRP A 6 -7.12 27.16 18.05
CA TRP A 6 -7.32 26.46 16.78
C TRP A 6 -8.50 25.49 16.90
N LYS A 7 -9.31 25.41 15.84
CA LYS A 7 -10.39 24.43 15.70
C LYS A 7 -10.39 23.79 14.31
N ILE A 8 -10.99 22.62 14.20
CA ILE A 8 -11.26 21.97 12.94
C ILE A 8 -12.71 22.24 12.56
N ILE A 9 -12.93 22.70 11.33
CA ILE A 9 -14.25 22.84 10.73
C ILE A 9 -14.39 21.74 9.68
N TYR A 10 -15.39 20.88 9.86
CA TYR A 10 -15.62 19.73 8.99
C TYR A 10 -17.02 19.77 8.38
N THR A 11 -17.17 19.20 7.17
CA THR A 11 -18.44 19.10 6.47
C THR A 11 -19.25 17.89 6.91
N LYS A 12 -18.61 16.72 6.91
CA LYS A 12 -19.22 15.43 7.19
C LYS A 12 -18.40 14.66 8.22
N TYR A 13 -19.10 13.96 9.15
CA TYR A 13 -18.44 13.20 10.21
C TYR A 13 -18.86 11.73 10.15
N GLU A 14 -18.56 11.10 9.03
CA GLU A 14 -18.75 9.67 8.79
C GLU A 14 -17.71 9.14 7.82
N GLY A 15 -17.55 7.80 7.72
CA GLY A 15 -16.65 7.16 6.79
C GLY A 15 -15.21 7.67 6.87
N VAL A 16 -14.60 7.86 5.72
CA VAL A 16 -13.20 8.33 5.58
C VAL A 16 -13.05 9.79 6.02
N GLN A 17 -14.06 10.63 5.80
CA GLN A 17 -14.02 12.03 6.26
C GLN A 17 -13.91 12.11 7.79
N LYS A 18 -14.63 11.25 8.52
CA LYS A 18 -14.49 11.14 9.99
C LYS A 18 -13.06 10.77 10.38
N ARG A 19 -12.45 9.79 9.68
CA ARG A 19 -11.05 9.41 9.94
C ARG A 19 -10.09 10.57 9.72
N ALA A 20 -10.31 11.37 8.69
CA ALA A 20 -9.49 12.55 8.41
C ALA A 20 -9.59 13.61 9.54
N VAL A 21 -10.80 13.88 10.03
CA VAL A 21 -11.03 14.81 11.14
C VAL A 21 -10.40 14.30 12.43
N GLU A 22 -10.60 13.02 12.78
CA GLU A 22 -10.02 12.40 13.97
C GLU A 22 -8.49 12.39 13.91
N PHE A 23 -7.91 12.06 12.74
CA PHE A 23 -6.47 12.09 12.52
C PHE A 23 -5.90 13.50 12.75
N LEU A 24 -6.46 14.52 12.12
CA LEU A 24 -6.03 15.91 12.31
C LEU A 24 -6.16 16.35 13.77
N SER A 25 -7.30 16.07 14.39
CA SER A 25 -7.56 16.48 15.78
C SER A 25 -6.53 15.89 16.74
N LYS A 26 -6.18 14.61 16.55
CA LYS A 26 -5.18 13.90 17.35
C LYS A 26 -3.76 14.35 17.03
N GLU A 27 -3.38 14.37 15.77
CA GLU A 27 -1.99 14.62 15.39
C GLU A 27 -1.59 16.09 15.56
N VAL A 28 -2.44 17.04 15.15
CA VAL A 28 -2.17 18.47 15.37
C VAL A 28 -2.27 18.83 16.85
N GLY A 29 -3.21 18.23 17.58
CA GLY A 29 -3.37 18.43 19.02
C GLY A 29 -2.11 18.11 19.82
N LYS A 30 -1.32 17.12 19.42
CA LYS A 30 -0.04 16.77 20.05
C LYS A 30 0.95 17.94 20.09
N TRP A 31 0.89 18.85 19.12
CA TRP A 31 1.82 19.99 18.97
C TRP A 31 1.31 21.29 19.61
N LEU A 32 0.05 21.31 20.00
CA LEU A 32 -0.57 22.44 20.70
C LEU A 32 -0.51 22.33 22.23
N VAL A 33 0.11 21.27 22.74
CA VAL A 33 0.27 21.05 24.19
C VAL A 33 1.17 22.10 24.79
N ARG A 34 0.65 22.84 25.79
CA ARG A 34 1.30 23.99 26.38
C ARG A 34 1.68 23.85 27.83
N GLU A 35 2.76 24.54 28.12
CA GLU A 35 3.21 25.35 29.25
C GLU A 35 2.82 24.98 30.70
N THR A 36 1.91 24.07 30.95
CA THR A 36 1.48 23.76 32.33
C THR A 36 2.15 22.55 32.95
N GLY A 37 3.14 21.95 32.29
CA GLY A 37 3.86 20.79 32.81
C GLY A 37 3.01 19.52 32.99
N GLN A 38 1.76 19.56 32.58
CA GLN A 38 0.88 18.39 32.59
C GLN A 38 0.80 17.80 31.19
N TYR A 39 1.21 16.52 31.06
CA TYR A 39 1.05 15.71 29.84
C TYR A 39 -0.45 15.42 29.58
N ARG A 40 -1.16 16.40 29.08
CA ARG A 40 -2.50 16.17 28.53
C ARG A 40 -2.40 16.05 27.03
N ILE A 41 -2.93 14.97 26.48
CA ILE A 41 -3.19 14.86 25.05
C ILE A 41 -4.27 15.88 24.73
N TYR A 42 -3.89 16.97 24.08
CA TYR A 42 -4.84 17.96 23.63
C TYR A 42 -5.43 17.51 22.31
N VAL A 43 -6.74 17.45 22.24
CA VAL A 43 -7.50 17.14 21.02
C VAL A 43 -8.12 18.44 20.56
N LEU A 44 -7.91 18.80 19.28
CA LEU A 44 -8.51 20.01 18.72
C LEU A 44 -10.03 19.91 18.74
N PRO A 45 -10.75 20.97 19.17
CA PRO A 45 -12.19 21.02 19.04
C PRO A 45 -12.60 20.97 17.56
N CYS A 46 -13.67 20.24 17.28
CA CYS A 46 -14.21 20.06 15.95
C CYS A 46 -15.62 20.65 15.89
N GLU A 47 -15.91 21.46 14.87
CA GLU A 47 -17.22 22.05 14.62
C GLU A 47 -17.68 21.73 13.19
N LYS A 48 -18.99 21.56 13.05
CA LYS A 48 -19.58 21.33 11.72
C LYS A 48 -19.57 22.61 10.90
N ASP A 49 -19.41 22.45 9.58
CA ASP A 49 -19.48 23.50 8.57
C ASP A 49 -20.78 24.34 8.68
N GLY A 50 -20.71 25.60 8.28
CA GLY A 50 -21.82 26.57 8.36
C GLY A 50 -21.73 27.56 9.54
N VAL A 51 -20.64 27.49 10.32
CA VAL A 51 -20.34 28.48 11.37
C VAL A 51 -19.42 29.59 10.83
N GLU A 52 -19.56 30.80 11.38
CA GLU A 52 -18.62 31.89 11.08
C GLU A 52 -17.23 31.55 11.64
N ILE A 53 -16.21 31.74 10.81
CA ILE A 53 -14.82 31.47 11.23
C ILE A 53 -14.31 32.71 11.96
N GLU A 54 -14.41 32.72 13.26
CA GLU A 54 -13.96 33.83 14.13
C GLU A 54 -12.49 33.71 14.53
N GLN A 55 -11.88 32.55 14.38
CA GLN A 55 -10.57 32.18 14.91
C GLN A 55 -9.73 31.43 13.92
N ASN A 56 -8.52 31.04 14.33
CA ASN A 56 -7.68 30.12 13.58
C ASN A 56 -8.38 28.78 13.35
N ALA A 57 -8.44 28.33 12.10
CA ALA A 57 -9.16 27.11 11.74
C ALA A 57 -8.44 26.25 10.70
N ILE A 58 -8.62 24.94 10.81
CA ILE A 58 -8.37 23.97 9.76
C ILE A 58 -9.72 23.58 9.19
N VAL A 59 -10.02 23.98 7.97
CA VAL A 59 -11.24 23.61 7.25
C VAL A 59 -10.96 22.37 6.43
N ILE A 60 -11.73 21.32 6.66
CA ILE A 60 -11.59 20.05 5.93
C ILE A 60 -12.93 19.55 5.40
N GLY A 61 -12.99 19.24 4.12
CA GLY A 61 -14.17 18.69 3.44
C GLY A 61 -13.98 18.51 1.96
N LEU A 62 -14.84 17.71 1.36
CA LEU A 62 -14.89 17.58 -0.10
C LEU A 62 -15.36 18.90 -0.72
N TYR A 63 -14.78 19.25 -1.85
CA TYR A 63 -15.12 20.50 -2.53
C TYR A 63 -16.61 20.60 -2.85
N GLU A 64 -17.21 19.53 -3.35
CA GLU A 64 -18.62 19.51 -3.74
C GLU A 64 -19.56 19.73 -2.56
N GLU A 65 -19.19 19.23 -1.39
CA GLU A 65 -20.05 19.18 -0.20
C GLU A 65 -19.89 20.41 0.71
N SER A 66 -18.72 21.10 0.70
CA SER A 66 -18.40 22.16 1.64
C SER A 66 -18.61 23.56 1.07
N ALA A 67 -19.57 24.28 1.62
CA ALA A 67 -19.77 25.70 1.33
C ALA A 67 -18.59 26.56 1.85
N THR A 68 -17.99 26.17 2.97
CA THR A 68 -16.85 26.89 3.55
C THR A 68 -15.60 26.71 2.70
N VAL A 69 -15.30 25.49 2.20
CA VAL A 69 -14.18 25.26 1.29
C VAL A 69 -14.29 26.16 0.04
N LYS A 70 -15.46 26.25 -0.55
CA LYS A 70 -15.73 27.07 -1.76
C LYS A 70 -15.51 28.56 -1.57
N GLN A 71 -15.46 29.05 -0.32
CA GLN A 71 -15.13 30.46 -0.04
C GLN A 71 -13.64 30.77 -0.23
N PHE A 72 -12.76 29.76 -0.10
CA PHE A 72 -11.31 29.92 -0.10
C PHE A 72 -10.62 29.28 -1.31
N VAL A 73 -11.28 28.35 -1.98
CA VAL A 73 -10.71 27.51 -3.02
C VAL A 73 -11.64 27.51 -4.24
N SER A 74 -11.08 27.64 -5.43
CA SER A 74 -11.76 27.37 -6.68
C SER A 74 -11.53 25.92 -7.13
N GLU A 75 -12.50 25.32 -7.82
CA GLU A 75 -12.42 23.94 -8.30
C GLU A 75 -11.16 23.69 -9.14
N SER A 76 -10.77 24.65 -9.98
CA SER A 76 -9.60 24.54 -10.85
C SER A 76 -8.24 24.49 -10.11
N GLU A 77 -8.22 24.77 -8.82
CA GLU A 77 -7.00 24.65 -8.00
C GLU A 77 -6.78 23.22 -7.51
N ILE A 78 -7.83 22.36 -7.54
CA ILE A 78 -7.78 20.98 -7.03
C ILE A 78 -7.39 20.07 -8.19
N PRO A 79 -6.30 19.30 -8.06
CA PRO A 79 -5.93 18.35 -9.12
C PRO A 79 -6.91 17.19 -9.18
N ASP A 80 -7.32 16.82 -10.37
CA ASP A 80 -8.14 15.64 -10.60
C ASP A 80 -7.43 14.38 -10.08
N GLY A 81 -8.10 13.62 -9.17
CA GLY A 81 -7.55 12.45 -8.48
C GLY A 81 -6.45 12.78 -7.46
N GLY A 82 -6.46 13.99 -6.90
CA GLY A 82 -5.55 14.43 -5.86
C GLY A 82 -6.19 15.34 -4.83
N PHE A 83 -5.38 16.01 -4.03
CA PHE A 83 -5.83 16.93 -2.98
C PHE A 83 -5.14 18.30 -3.06
N LEU A 84 -5.73 19.28 -2.38
CA LEU A 84 -5.18 20.62 -2.19
C LEU A 84 -5.10 20.96 -0.70
N ILE A 85 -3.97 21.55 -0.30
CA ILE A 85 -3.77 22.22 0.99
C ILE A 85 -3.49 23.68 0.71
N LYS A 86 -4.33 24.60 1.22
CA LYS A 86 -4.17 26.03 1.00
C LYS A 86 -4.20 26.78 2.34
N ALA A 87 -3.12 27.52 2.63
CA ALA A 87 -3.08 28.42 3.77
C ALA A 87 -3.47 29.82 3.32
N CYS A 88 -4.54 30.35 3.91
CA CYS A 88 -5.09 31.65 3.62
C CYS A 88 -4.84 32.59 4.80
N LYS A 89 -4.45 33.85 4.51
CA LYS A 89 -4.51 34.91 5.52
C LYS A 89 -5.90 35.54 5.47
N ARG A 90 -6.48 35.77 6.62
CA ARG A 90 -7.62 36.69 6.72
C ARG A 90 -7.08 38.13 6.76
N GLU A 91 -7.67 39.03 6.01
CA GLU A 91 -7.25 40.45 5.95
C GLU A 91 -7.62 41.26 7.20
N VAL A 92 -8.22 40.63 8.19
CA VAL A 92 -8.69 41.31 9.43
C VAL A 92 -7.57 41.38 10.47
N ASP A 93 -7.47 42.48 11.12
CA ASP A 93 -6.38 43.06 11.93
C ASP A 93 -5.60 42.16 12.94
N ASN A 94 -5.96 40.93 13.18
CA ASN A 94 -5.29 40.07 14.15
C ASN A 94 -4.54 38.86 13.55
N GLY A 95 -4.50 38.72 12.23
CA GLY A 95 -3.72 37.69 11.58
C GLY A 95 -4.24 36.26 11.76
N ASP A 96 -5.58 36.08 11.86
CA ASP A 96 -6.22 34.79 11.92
C ASP A 96 -5.79 33.93 10.71
N ARG A 97 -5.55 32.67 10.96
CA ARG A 97 -4.99 31.74 10.00
C ARG A 97 -6.02 30.68 9.66
N ILE A 98 -6.21 30.46 8.37
CA ILE A 98 -7.10 29.44 7.87
C ILE A 98 -6.30 28.50 6.99
N VAL A 99 -6.36 27.22 7.29
CA VAL A 99 -5.84 26.15 6.43
C VAL A 99 -7.02 25.41 5.86
N VAL A 100 -7.09 25.30 4.54
CA VAL A 100 -8.11 24.52 3.85
C VAL A 100 -7.47 23.25 3.31
N ILE A 101 -8.07 22.10 3.61
CA ILE A 101 -7.70 20.79 3.07
C ILE A 101 -8.91 20.27 2.32
N THR A 102 -8.76 20.00 1.03
CA THR A 102 -9.87 19.56 0.18
C THR A 102 -9.44 18.64 -0.94
N ALA A 103 -10.39 17.87 -1.45
CA ALA A 103 -10.26 16.97 -2.58
C ALA A 103 -11.64 16.75 -3.21
N HIS A 104 -11.69 16.00 -4.32
CA HIS A 104 -12.94 15.53 -4.93
C HIS A 104 -13.38 14.15 -4.41
N ASP A 105 -12.49 13.38 -3.81
CA ASP A 105 -12.78 12.08 -3.21
C ASP A 105 -12.29 11.98 -1.75
N GLU A 106 -12.93 11.08 -1.00
CA GLU A 106 -12.71 10.95 0.44
C GLU A 106 -11.31 10.43 0.80
N ALA A 107 -10.73 9.53 -0.03
CA ALA A 107 -9.40 8.98 0.23
C ALA A 107 -8.33 10.06 0.04
N GLU A 108 -8.42 10.86 -1.03
CA GLU A 108 -7.50 11.97 -1.26
C GLU A 108 -7.68 13.08 -0.22
N LEU A 109 -8.89 13.30 0.30
CA LEU A 109 -9.12 14.20 1.43
C LEU A 109 -8.35 13.74 2.68
N PHE A 110 -8.41 12.45 3.00
CA PHE A 110 -7.62 11.88 4.10
C PHE A 110 -6.11 12.03 3.86
N TYR A 111 -5.65 11.77 2.62
CA TYR A 111 -4.23 11.92 2.28
C TYR A 111 -3.77 13.37 2.32
N GLY A 112 -4.65 14.33 2.05
CA GLY A 112 -4.41 15.74 2.28
C GLY A 112 -4.20 16.06 3.76
N ALA A 113 -5.00 15.47 4.65
CA ALA A 113 -4.83 15.60 6.09
C ALA A 113 -3.49 14.99 6.56
N VAL A 114 -3.09 13.83 6.04
CA VAL A 114 -1.79 13.21 6.32
C VAL A 114 -0.65 14.10 5.85
N SER A 115 -0.70 14.60 4.61
CA SER A 115 0.33 15.51 4.08
C SER A 115 0.42 16.80 4.88
N PHE A 116 -0.69 17.36 5.31
CA PHE A 116 -0.66 18.55 6.17
C PHE A 116 0.14 18.29 7.44
N VAL A 117 -0.09 17.19 8.12
CA VAL A 117 0.65 16.82 9.33
C VAL A 117 2.12 16.52 9.01
N ASP A 118 2.39 15.67 8.04
CA ASP A 118 3.74 15.17 7.77
C ASP A 118 4.67 16.24 7.17
N ASP A 119 4.16 17.03 6.24
CA ASP A 119 4.98 17.96 5.44
C ASP A 119 4.93 19.40 5.98
N PHE A 120 3.87 19.81 6.68
CA PHE A 120 3.73 21.18 7.17
C PHE A 120 3.83 21.29 8.68
N VAL A 121 3.25 20.38 9.43
CA VAL A 121 3.34 20.39 10.88
C VAL A 121 4.69 19.85 11.33
N HIS A 122 5.09 18.70 10.86
CA HIS A 122 6.35 18.05 11.24
C HIS A 122 7.58 18.72 10.62
N ASP A 123 7.53 19.18 9.38
CA ASP A 123 8.70 19.80 8.73
C ASP A 123 9.09 21.11 9.41
N ASN A 124 8.13 21.90 9.88
CA ASN A 124 8.40 23.10 10.68
C ASN A 124 9.10 22.78 12.01
N ILE A 125 8.98 21.56 12.51
CA ILE A 125 9.60 21.09 13.73
C ILE A 125 11.11 20.92 13.55
N PHE A 126 11.53 20.30 12.45
CA PHE A 126 12.93 19.96 12.21
C PHE A 126 13.77 21.11 11.66
N THR A 127 13.17 22.18 11.18
CA THR A 127 13.89 23.36 10.71
C THR A 127 14.20 24.38 11.81
N GLY A 128 13.70 24.16 13.02
CA GLY A 128 13.96 25.02 14.19
C GLY A 128 15.15 24.54 15.03
N SER A 129 16.03 25.43 15.41
CA SER A 129 17.24 25.16 16.19
C SER A 129 17.02 24.69 17.65
N ASN A 130 15.77 24.51 18.11
CA ASN A 130 15.45 24.14 19.48
C ASN A 130 14.19 23.26 19.56
N ALA A 131 14.37 21.98 19.84
CA ALA A 131 13.31 20.98 19.96
C ALA A 131 12.23 21.34 21.02
N LEU A 132 12.58 22.09 22.06
CA LEU A 132 11.68 22.45 23.16
C LEU A 132 10.76 23.65 22.86
N ARG A 133 10.99 24.39 21.76
CA ARG A 133 10.15 25.54 21.35
C ARG A 133 9.29 25.26 20.12
N MET A 134 9.18 24.02 19.73
CA MET A 134 8.60 23.65 18.43
C MET A 134 7.10 23.89 18.36
N SER A 135 6.36 23.66 19.46
CA SER A 135 4.92 23.88 19.51
C SER A 135 4.53 25.36 19.37
N GLU A 136 5.36 26.28 19.88
CA GLU A 136 5.11 27.73 19.76
C GLU A 136 5.35 28.23 18.33
N GLN A 137 6.28 27.64 17.62
CA GLN A 137 6.70 28.16 16.32
C GLN A 137 5.76 27.83 15.16
N ILE A 138 5.05 26.70 15.20
CA ILE A 138 4.16 26.27 14.11
C ILE A 138 2.92 27.14 14.03
N PHE A 139 2.35 27.47 15.19
CA PHE A 139 1.08 28.16 15.27
C PHE A 139 1.20 29.64 15.60
N ASP A 140 2.34 30.11 16.07
CA ASP A 140 2.58 31.52 16.45
C ASP A 140 3.31 32.32 15.35
N ARG A 141 3.94 31.69 14.37
CA ARG A 141 4.51 32.40 13.20
C ARG A 141 3.44 32.69 12.16
N PRO A 142 3.52 33.85 11.48
CA PRO A 142 2.65 34.06 10.32
C PRO A 142 2.88 32.94 9.31
N MET A 143 1.87 32.11 9.08
CA MET A 143 1.93 31.11 8.03
C MET A 143 2.14 31.84 6.70
N ARG A 144 3.14 31.41 5.95
CA ARG A 144 3.29 31.88 4.56
C ARG A 144 2.03 31.41 3.81
N ALA A 145 1.58 32.23 2.87
CA ALA A 145 0.58 31.74 1.93
C ALA A 145 1.16 30.50 1.23
N VAL A 146 0.58 29.36 1.49
CA VAL A 146 1.00 28.07 0.90
C VAL A 146 -0.17 27.56 0.09
N SER A 147 0.08 27.25 -1.17
CA SER A 147 -0.79 26.41 -1.97
C SER A 147 0.01 25.17 -2.34
N PHE A 148 -0.39 24.04 -1.82
CA PHE A 148 0.25 22.75 -2.08
C PHE A 148 -0.78 21.76 -2.58
N SER A 149 -0.54 21.18 -3.73
CA SER A 149 -1.37 20.14 -4.30
C SER A 149 -0.53 18.91 -4.61
N GLU A 150 -1.12 17.75 -4.46
CA GLU A 150 -0.48 16.47 -4.78
C GLU A 150 -1.47 15.59 -5.52
N LYS A 151 -1.01 14.98 -6.60
CA LYS A 151 -1.69 13.94 -7.36
C LYS A 151 -0.82 12.69 -7.39
N PRO A 152 -1.37 11.48 -7.15
CA PRO A 152 -0.57 10.28 -7.17
C PRO A 152 -0.06 9.94 -8.59
N ASN A 153 1.16 9.40 -8.64
CA ASN A 153 1.72 8.84 -9.87
C ASN A 153 0.96 7.58 -10.32
N PHE A 154 0.49 6.80 -9.34
CA PHE A 154 -0.26 5.57 -9.56
C PHE A 154 -1.57 5.61 -8.77
N ALA A 155 -2.69 5.36 -9.45
CA ALA A 155 -4.01 5.39 -8.82
C ALA A 155 -4.17 4.27 -7.78
N THR A 156 -3.75 3.04 -8.10
CA THR A 156 -3.75 1.91 -7.17
C THR A 156 -2.36 1.69 -6.59
N ARG A 157 -2.28 1.70 -5.28
CA ARG A 157 -1.07 1.56 -4.48
C ARG A 157 -1.33 0.52 -3.41
N SER A 158 -0.95 -0.71 -3.70
CA SER A 158 -1.31 -1.86 -2.87
C SER A 158 -0.17 -2.35 -1.99
N VAL A 159 -0.56 -3.18 -1.04
CA VAL A 159 0.36 -4.00 -0.23
C VAL A 159 -0.10 -5.44 -0.25
N PHE A 160 0.85 -6.35 -0.42
CA PHE A 160 0.63 -7.77 -0.35
C PHE A 160 1.28 -8.37 0.91
N THR A 161 0.49 -9.06 1.73
CA THR A 161 0.97 -9.67 2.97
C THR A 161 1.87 -10.88 2.74
N TRP A 162 1.81 -11.48 1.55
CA TRP A 162 2.65 -12.59 1.11
C TRP A 162 2.63 -13.80 2.05
N GLY A 163 1.47 -14.14 2.58
CA GLY A 163 1.29 -15.27 3.51
C GLY A 163 1.78 -15.01 4.94
N HIS A 164 2.32 -13.82 5.23
CA HIS A 164 2.64 -13.47 6.60
C HIS A 164 1.35 -13.26 7.42
N PRO A 165 1.18 -13.94 8.54
CA PRO A 165 0.09 -13.64 9.46
C PRO A 165 0.30 -12.24 10.05
N ILE A 166 -0.71 -11.39 9.95
CA ILE A 166 -0.70 -10.04 10.52
C ILE A 166 -1.29 -10.11 11.92
N ASN A 167 -0.56 -9.61 12.91
CA ASN A 167 -0.95 -9.68 14.30
C ASN A 167 -2.05 -8.69 14.65
N ASN A 168 -1.91 -7.47 14.11
CA ASN A 168 -2.81 -6.36 14.37
C ASN A 168 -3.19 -5.69 13.05
N TYR A 169 -4.25 -6.18 12.42
CA TYR A 169 -4.75 -5.60 11.17
C TYR A 169 -5.20 -4.16 11.32
N PHE A 170 -5.67 -3.73 12.50
CA PHE A 170 -6.10 -2.35 12.69
C PHE A 170 -4.91 -1.38 12.64
N GLU A 171 -3.84 -1.69 13.35
CA GLU A 171 -2.61 -0.90 13.26
C GLU A 171 -2.00 -0.95 11.85
N TYR A 172 -2.06 -2.13 11.21
CA TYR A 172 -1.58 -2.32 9.85
C TYR A 172 -2.32 -1.40 8.85
N ILE A 173 -3.64 -1.36 8.93
CA ILE A 173 -4.51 -0.53 8.09
C ILE A 173 -4.26 0.95 8.36
N GLU A 174 -4.12 1.35 9.62
CA GLU A 174 -3.78 2.73 9.99
C GLU A 174 -2.42 3.16 9.41
N ASN A 175 -1.42 2.28 9.47
CA ASN A 175 -0.11 2.52 8.88
C ASN A 175 -0.18 2.60 7.34
N MET A 176 -0.97 1.75 6.69
CA MET A 176 -1.24 1.84 5.25
C MET A 176 -1.87 3.18 4.88
N ALA A 177 -2.92 3.57 5.59
CA ALA A 177 -3.61 4.84 5.37
C ALA A 177 -2.65 6.04 5.52
N ARG A 178 -1.79 6.01 6.54
CA ARG A 178 -0.77 7.02 6.76
C ARG A 178 0.29 7.06 5.65
N LEU A 179 0.60 5.91 5.06
CA LEU A 179 1.45 5.80 3.88
C LEU A 179 0.72 6.11 2.57
N LYS A 180 -0.57 6.44 2.63
CA LYS A 180 -1.42 6.74 1.46
C LYS A 180 -1.53 5.55 0.49
N LEU A 181 -1.49 4.34 1.01
CA LEU A 181 -1.75 3.10 0.30
C LEU A 181 -3.25 2.80 0.35
N ASN A 182 -3.83 2.29 -0.74
CA ASN A 182 -5.28 2.20 -0.90
C ASN A 182 -5.82 0.81 -1.26
N GLN A 183 -4.96 -0.22 -1.28
CA GLN A 183 -5.42 -1.58 -1.51
C GLN A 183 -4.57 -2.57 -0.69
N LEU A 184 -5.22 -3.48 0.02
CA LEU A 184 -4.61 -4.53 0.82
C LEU A 184 -4.91 -5.89 0.21
N ILE A 185 -3.86 -6.65 -0.12
CA ILE A 185 -3.96 -8.02 -0.61
C ILE A 185 -3.53 -8.96 0.52
N ILE A 186 -4.46 -9.77 1.01
CA ILE A 186 -4.26 -10.68 2.13
C ILE A 186 -4.15 -12.11 1.58
N TRP A 187 -2.99 -12.73 1.74
CA TRP A 187 -2.82 -14.16 1.50
C TRP A 187 -2.40 -14.83 2.80
N ASN A 188 -3.29 -15.60 3.40
CA ASN A 188 -3.07 -16.34 4.64
C ASN A 188 -3.51 -17.78 4.48
N ASP A 189 -2.90 -18.70 5.24
CA ASP A 189 -3.31 -20.10 5.29
C ASP A 189 -4.77 -20.24 5.79
N PHE A 190 -5.18 -19.34 6.68
CA PHE A 190 -6.53 -19.30 7.24
C PHE A 190 -7.09 -17.89 7.22
N VAL A 191 -8.35 -17.79 6.82
CA VAL A 191 -9.08 -16.52 6.90
C VAL A 191 -9.29 -16.14 8.39
N PRO A 192 -8.98 -14.90 8.81
CA PRO A 192 -9.24 -14.46 10.17
C PRO A 192 -10.70 -14.60 10.57
N LEU A 193 -10.97 -14.96 11.84
CA LEU A 193 -12.34 -15.11 12.35
C LEU A 193 -13.15 -13.81 12.29
N ASN A 194 -12.46 -12.66 12.40
CA ASN A 194 -13.04 -11.32 12.28
C ASN A 194 -12.74 -10.66 10.92
N ALA A 195 -12.63 -11.43 9.85
CA ALA A 195 -12.27 -10.93 8.52
C ALA A 195 -13.21 -9.83 8.02
N ARG A 196 -14.51 -9.94 8.28
CA ARG A 196 -15.48 -8.88 7.93
C ARG A 196 -15.17 -7.57 8.66
N GLU A 197 -14.88 -7.62 9.96
CA GLU A 197 -14.51 -6.44 10.74
C GLU A 197 -13.23 -5.79 10.21
N ILE A 198 -12.25 -6.59 9.78
CA ILE A 198 -11.03 -6.11 9.12
C ILE A 198 -11.35 -5.37 7.82
N VAL A 199 -12.23 -5.92 6.98
CA VAL A 199 -12.66 -5.29 5.73
C VAL A 199 -13.39 -3.98 6.00
N GLU A 200 -14.36 -3.97 6.89
CA GLU A 200 -15.12 -2.76 7.27
C GLU A 200 -14.19 -1.66 7.83
N TYR A 201 -13.18 -2.08 8.62
CA TYR A 201 -12.19 -1.15 9.14
C TYR A 201 -11.31 -0.54 8.03
N ALA A 202 -10.85 -1.36 7.07
CA ALA A 202 -10.11 -0.89 5.91
C ALA A 202 -10.93 0.08 5.05
N HIS A 203 -12.18 -0.27 4.78
CA HIS A 203 -13.12 0.60 4.06
C HIS A 203 -13.32 1.95 4.75
N SER A 204 -13.29 1.99 6.10
CA SER A 204 -13.39 3.27 6.82
C SER A 204 -12.21 4.22 6.58
N TYR A 205 -11.11 3.72 5.99
CA TYR A 205 -9.95 4.51 5.53
C TYR A 205 -9.86 4.63 4.01
N GLY A 206 -10.87 4.15 3.26
CA GLY A 206 -10.84 4.12 1.79
C GLY A 206 -9.87 3.09 1.21
N ILE A 207 -9.56 2.04 1.96
CA ILE A 207 -8.65 0.96 1.56
C ILE A 207 -9.48 -0.24 1.11
N GLU A 208 -9.28 -0.67 -0.13
CA GLU A 208 -9.86 -1.90 -0.66
C GLU A 208 -9.15 -3.14 -0.11
N VAL A 209 -9.88 -4.24 0.05
CA VAL A 209 -9.33 -5.50 0.54
C VAL A 209 -9.58 -6.63 -0.45
N LEU A 210 -8.50 -7.27 -0.89
CA LEU A 210 -8.55 -8.49 -1.68
C LEU A 210 -8.03 -9.66 -0.87
N TYR A 211 -8.72 -10.79 -0.94
CA TYR A 211 -8.26 -12.03 -0.32
C TYR A 211 -7.66 -12.97 -1.34
N GLY A 212 -6.51 -13.56 -0.99
CA GLY A 212 -5.81 -14.53 -1.81
C GLY A 212 -6.20 -15.97 -1.49
N TYR A 213 -6.46 -16.78 -2.53
CA TYR A 213 -6.52 -18.22 -2.45
C TYR A 213 -6.12 -18.89 -3.77
N ALA A 214 -5.72 -20.15 -3.69
CA ALA A 214 -5.14 -20.85 -4.81
C ALA A 214 -6.18 -21.34 -5.83
N TRP A 215 -5.96 -21.05 -7.09
CA TRP A 215 -6.70 -21.60 -8.22
C TRP A 215 -5.88 -22.72 -8.88
N GLY A 216 -5.58 -23.77 -8.10
CA GLY A 216 -4.75 -24.89 -8.53
C GLY A 216 -3.24 -24.76 -8.24
N TRP A 217 -2.81 -23.68 -7.61
CA TRP A 217 -1.40 -23.48 -7.27
C TRP A 217 -0.84 -24.56 -6.33
N GLN A 218 -1.66 -25.11 -5.43
CA GLN A 218 -1.26 -26.17 -4.49
C GLN A 218 -0.88 -27.49 -5.16
N VAL A 219 -1.20 -27.66 -6.44
CA VAL A 219 -0.78 -28.83 -7.22
C VAL A 219 0.66 -28.65 -7.64
N HIS A 220 1.55 -28.56 -6.63
CA HIS A 220 2.99 -28.42 -6.86
C HIS A 220 3.68 -29.74 -7.11
N CYS A 221 4.64 -29.65 -7.96
CA CYS A 221 5.87 -30.45 -8.11
C CYS A 221 5.80 -31.98 -8.06
N ASN A 222 4.98 -32.62 -7.26
CA ASN A 222 4.95 -34.08 -7.05
C ASN A 222 3.57 -34.73 -7.26
N GLU A 223 2.53 -33.95 -7.49
CA GLU A 223 1.21 -34.49 -7.82
C GLU A 223 1.01 -34.56 -9.33
N ILE A 224 0.37 -35.62 -9.78
CA ILE A 224 -0.02 -35.74 -11.19
C ILE A 224 -1.12 -34.71 -11.43
N LEU A 225 -0.77 -33.61 -12.11
CA LEU A 225 -1.74 -32.62 -12.55
C LEU A 225 -2.49 -33.16 -13.75
N ASP A 226 -3.82 -33.27 -13.65
CA ASP A 226 -4.71 -33.53 -14.75
C ASP A 226 -5.33 -32.22 -15.26
N ILE A 227 -4.99 -31.86 -16.50
CA ILE A 227 -5.50 -30.66 -17.17
C ILE A 227 -6.52 -30.97 -18.26
N SER A 228 -7.17 -32.15 -18.19
CA SER A 228 -8.33 -32.46 -19.01
C SER A 228 -9.49 -31.49 -18.78
N ASP A 229 -10.37 -31.30 -19.72
CA ASP A 229 -11.52 -30.40 -19.59
C ASP A 229 -12.44 -30.80 -18.42
N GLU A 230 -12.56 -32.08 -18.12
CA GLU A 230 -13.32 -32.58 -16.98
C GLU A 230 -12.69 -32.12 -15.67
N SER A 231 -11.36 -32.28 -15.53
CA SER A 231 -10.64 -31.87 -14.31
C SER A 231 -10.62 -30.37 -14.12
N LEU A 232 -10.44 -29.59 -15.20
CA LEU A 232 -10.53 -28.14 -15.15
C LEU A 232 -11.94 -27.67 -14.75
N THR A 233 -13.00 -28.33 -15.25
CA THR A 233 -14.38 -28.01 -14.87
C THR A 233 -14.64 -28.31 -13.38
N LYS A 234 -14.11 -29.40 -12.84
CA LYS A 234 -14.20 -29.72 -11.42
C LYS A 234 -13.46 -28.68 -10.56
N LEU A 235 -12.27 -28.29 -11.00
CA LEU A 235 -11.48 -27.25 -10.32
C LEU A 235 -12.20 -25.89 -10.34
N GLN A 236 -12.75 -25.48 -11.48
CA GLN A 236 -13.57 -24.26 -11.60
C GLN A 236 -14.70 -24.25 -10.58
N ARG A 237 -15.49 -25.31 -10.49
CA ARG A 237 -16.60 -25.40 -9.50
C ARG A 237 -16.09 -25.25 -8.08
N LYS A 238 -15.01 -25.94 -7.73
CA LYS A 238 -14.40 -25.83 -6.40
C LYS A 238 -13.97 -24.41 -6.08
N ILE A 239 -13.35 -23.72 -7.05
CA ILE A 239 -12.91 -22.33 -6.88
C ILE A 239 -14.11 -21.40 -6.61
N VAL A 240 -15.20 -21.55 -7.40
CA VAL A 240 -16.40 -20.73 -7.23
C VAL A 240 -17.10 -21.03 -5.90
N GLU A 241 -17.25 -22.29 -5.53
CA GLU A 241 -17.81 -22.70 -4.24
C GLU A 241 -16.99 -22.19 -3.05
N GLU A 242 -15.67 -22.17 -3.18
CA GLU A 242 -14.78 -21.62 -2.14
C GLU A 242 -14.96 -20.11 -2.00
N TYR A 243 -15.05 -19.37 -3.09
CA TYR A 243 -15.37 -17.95 -3.05
C TYR A 243 -16.71 -17.69 -2.36
N GLU A 244 -17.78 -18.37 -2.79
CA GLU A 244 -19.13 -18.16 -2.28
C GLU A 244 -19.28 -18.51 -0.79
N SER A 245 -18.57 -19.55 -0.36
CA SER A 245 -18.68 -20.01 1.04
C SER A 245 -17.79 -19.25 2.02
N LYS A 246 -16.62 -18.78 1.58
CA LYS A 246 -15.62 -18.20 2.48
C LYS A 246 -15.43 -16.70 2.31
N TYR A 247 -15.38 -16.21 1.05
CA TYR A 247 -14.93 -14.84 0.75
C TYR A 247 -16.08 -13.88 0.45
N ALA A 248 -17.09 -14.30 -0.26
CA ALA A 248 -18.26 -13.45 -0.51
C ALA A 248 -18.94 -12.97 0.78
N PRO A 249 -19.10 -13.79 1.84
CA PRO A 249 -19.69 -13.36 3.10
C PRO A 249 -18.86 -12.32 3.86
N ILE A 250 -17.57 -12.20 3.56
CA ILE A 250 -16.68 -11.24 4.22
C ILE A 250 -16.90 -9.83 3.70
N GLY A 251 -17.35 -9.69 2.44
CA GLY A 251 -17.54 -8.39 1.79
C GLY A 251 -16.25 -7.75 1.27
N CYS A 252 -15.24 -8.57 0.93
CA CYS A 252 -14.03 -8.09 0.29
C CYS A 252 -14.30 -7.60 -1.15
N ASP A 253 -13.45 -6.70 -1.64
CA ASP A 253 -13.59 -6.06 -2.96
C ASP A 253 -13.13 -6.95 -4.11
N GLY A 254 -12.31 -7.95 -3.81
CA GLY A 254 -11.76 -8.81 -4.83
C GLY A 254 -11.01 -10.02 -4.32
N ILE A 255 -10.50 -10.77 -5.28
CA ILE A 255 -9.70 -11.97 -5.09
C ILE A 255 -8.37 -11.82 -5.81
N TYR A 256 -7.30 -12.10 -5.08
CA TYR A 256 -6.00 -12.40 -5.63
C TYR A 256 -5.84 -13.92 -5.75
N PHE A 257 -5.29 -14.42 -6.85
CA PHE A 257 -5.08 -15.86 -7.02
C PHE A 257 -3.81 -16.20 -7.79
N GLN A 258 -3.26 -17.37 -7.50
CA GLN A 258 -2.22 -18.02 -8.25
C GLN A 258 -2.74 -19.34 -8.83
N SER A 259 -2.19 -19.75 -9.97
CA SER A 259 -2.54 -21.00 -10.61
C SER A 259 -1.31 -21.87 -10.85
N PHE A 260 -1.46 -23.00 -11.54
CA PHE A 260 -0.40 -23.99 -11.75
C PHE A 260 0.63 -23.60 -12.83
N THR A 261 0.92 -22.31 -12.98
CA THR A 261 1.86 -21.77 -13.98
C THR A 261 3.33 -21.88 -13.58
N GLU A 262 3.63 -22.20 -12.32
CA GLU A 262 5.00 -22.27 -11.81
C GLU A 262 5.71 -23.62 -12.05
N ARG A 263 5.04 -24.56 -12.70
CA ARG A 263 5.63 -25.85 -13.01
C ARG A 263 6.71 -25.74 -14.08
N GLY A 264 7.73 -26.59 -13.95
CA GLY A 264 8.79 -26.70 -14.96
C GLY A 264 8.33 -27.33 -16.29
N ASP A 265 7.23 -28.12 -16.26
CA ASP A 265 6.66 -28.73 -17.46
C ASP A 265 6.00 -27.68 -18.36
N GLU A 266 6.21 -27.76 -19.65
CA GLU A 266 5.49 -26.93 -20.64
C GLU A 266 4.17 -27.57 -21.07
N TYR A 267 4.17 -28.90 -21.21
CA TYR A 267 3.03 -29.70 -21.65
C TYR A 267 2.70 -30.80 -20.63
N ILE A 268 1.41 -31.06 -20.45
CA ILE A 268 0.89 -32.20 -19.69
C ILE A 268 -0.17 -32.91 -20.56
N GLY A 269 0.00 -34.21 -20.78
CA GLY A 269 -0.92 -34.98 -21.63
C GLY A 269 -1.06 -34.44 -23.05
N GLY A 270 -0.04 -33.76 -23.57
CA GLY A 270 -0.04 -33.18 -24.91
C GLY A 270 -0.73 -31.79 -24.99
N ARG A 271 -1.22 -31.24 -23.86
CA ARG A 271 -1.82 -29.92 -23.79
C ARG A 271 -0.85 -28.93 -23.18
N LEU A 272 -0.79 -27.73 -23.73
CA LEU A 272 0.02 -26.62 -23.19
C LEU A 272 -0.54 -26.14 -21.86
N ILE A 273 0.29 -26.07 -20.82
CA ILE A 273 -0.13 -25.60 -19.47
C ILE A 273 -0.68 -24.18 -19.52
N ALA A 274 -0.03 -23.28 -20.24
CA ALA A 274 -0.48 -21.88 -20.34
C ALA A 274 -1.90 -21.78 -20.94
N GLU A 275 -2.22 -22.61 -21.97
CA GLU A 275 -3.57 -22.66 -22.57
C GLU A 275 -4.62 -23.20 -21.58
N ALA A 276 -4.27 -24.25 -20.84
CA ALA A 276 -5.15 -24.84 -19.84
C ALA A 276 -5.45 -23.84 -18.71
N VAL A 277 -4.44 -23.10 -18.23
CA VAL A 277 -4.61 -22.06 -17.23
C VAL A 277 -5.47 -20.92 -17.74
N THR A 278 -5.19 -20.41 -18.94
CA THR A 278 -5.98 -19.32 -19.54
C THR A 278 -7.45 -19.74 -19.70
N THR A 279 -7.70 -20.99 -20.10
CA THR A 279 -9.06 -21.56 -20.20
C THR A 279 -9.74 -21.62 -18.83
N LEU A 280 -9.08 -22.15 -17.80
CA LEU A 280 -9.60 -22.23 -16.44
C LEU A 280 -9.93 -20.84 -15.90
N VAL A 281 -8.98 -19.91 -16.01
CA VAL A 281 -9.12 -18.55 -15.50
C VAL A 281 -10.28 -17.81 -16.17
N ASN A 282 -10.38 -17.85 -17.50
CA ASN A 282 -11.44 -17.20 -18.24
C ASN A 282 -12.83 -17.79 -17.94
N ASN A 283 -12.94 -19.11 -17.81
CA ASN A 283 -14.21 -19.75 -17.49
C ASN A 283 -14.66 -19.43 -16.05
N THR A 284 -13.73 -19.50 -15.10
CA THR A 284 -14.00 -19.16 -13.70
C THR A 284 -14.38 -17.68 -13.55
N ALA A 285 -13.61 -16.79 -14.17
CA ALA A 285 -13.86 -15.36 -14.11
C ALA A 285 -15.22 -14.99 -14.72
N ARG A 286 -15.59 -15.60 -15.84
CA ARG A 286 -16.90 -15.38 -16.47
C ARG A 286 -18.02 -15.71 -15.49
N GLU A 287 -17.99 -16.88 -14.85
CA GLU A 287 -19.00 -17.30 -13.88
C GLU A 287 -19.03 -16.38 -12.64
N LEU A 288 -17.88 -15.97 -12.12
CA LEU A 288 -17.80 -15.03 -11.00
C LEU A 288 -18.32 -13.65 -11.36
N PHE A 289 -17.96 -13.09 -12.50
CA PHE A 289 -18.44 -11.77 -12.95
C PHE A 289 -19.92 -11.73 -13.28
N GLU A 290 -20.52 -12.84 -13.74
CA GLU A 290 -21.95 -12.94 -13.93
C GLU A 290 -22.72 -12.83 -12.60
N ARG A 291 -22.19 -13.39 -11.52
CA ARG A 291 -22.79 -13.40 -10.20
C ARG A 291 -22.39 -12.18 -9.35
N TYR A 292 -21.16 -11.70 -9.53
CA TYR A 292 -20.52 -10.63 -8.77
C TYR A 292 -19.89 -9.60 -9.72
N PRO A 293 -20.66 -8.72 -10.35
CA PRO A 293 -20.17 -7.84 -11.42
C PRO A 293 -19.09 -6.83 -10.99
N THR A 294 -19.03 -6.51 -9.70
CA THR A 294 -18.07 -5.55 -9.13
C THR A 294 -16.82 -6.21 -8.57
N LEU A 295 -16.76 -7.55 -8.58
CA LEU A 295 -15.62 -8.30 -8.05
C LEU A 295 -14.35 -7.98 -8.84
N LYS A 296 -13.28 -7.66 -8.12
CA LYS A 296 -11.94 -7.49 -8.71
C LYS A 296 -11.21 -8.83 -8.70
N LEU A 297 -10.55 -9.16 -9.79
CA LEU A 297 -9.72 -10.36 -9.89
C LEU A 297 -8.29 -9.98 -10.23
N GLN A 298 -7.33 -10.47 -9.45
CA GLN A 298 -5.90 -10.28 -9.66
C GLN A 298 -5.22 -11.63 -9.83
N PHE A 299 -4.56 -11.83 -10.95
CA PHE A 299 -3.82 -13.04 -11.28
C PHE A 299 -2.32 -12.85 -11.04
N GLY A 300 -1.80 -13.45 -9.98
CA GLY A 300 -0.38 -13.42 -9.62
C GLY A 300 0.48 -14.29 -10.53
N LEU A 301 1.55 -13.72 -11.07
CA LEU A 301 2.50 -14.39 -11.96
C LEU A 301 3.93 -14.26 -11.45
N HIS A 302 4.59 -15.40 -11.27
CA HIS A 302 6.03 -15.49 -10.98
C HIS A 302 6.88 -15.46 -12.27
N SER A 303 8.20 -15.34 -12.10
CA SER A 303 9.15 -15.25 -13.20
C SER A 303 9.03 -16.38 -14.23
N SER A 304 8.87 -17.63 -13.79
CA SER A 304 8.70 -18.79 -14.71
C SER A 304 7.45 -18.67 -15.59
N SER A 305 6.38 -18.10 -15.05
CA SER A 305 5.14 -17.85 -15.80
C SER A 305 5.31 -16.73 -16.82
N VAL A 306 6.13 -15.73 -16.52
CA VAL A 306 6.34 -14.55 -17.35
C VAL A 306 7.35 -14.81 -18.46
N GLU A 307 8.40 -15.58 -18.18
CA GLU A 307 9.47 -15.85 -19.15
C GLU A 307 8.97 -16.64 -20.36
N ASN A 308 8.18 -17.70 -20.15
CA ASN A 308 7.85 -18.68 -21.19
C ASN A 308 6.37 -18.74 -21.55
N ARG A 309 5.46 -18.14 -20.76
CA ARG A 309 4.00 -18.36 -20.88
C ARG A 309 3.19 -17.08 -21.03
N LEU A 310 3.85 -15.93 -20.98
CA LEU A 310 3.18 -14.64 -20.90
C LEU A 310 2.23 -14.35 -22.06
N GLU A 311 2.63 -14.70 -23.29
CA GLU A 311 1.82 -14.42 -24.49
C GLU A 311 0.47 -15.15 -24.48
N GLU A 312 0.43 -16.35 -23.92
CA GLU A 312 -0.81 -17.10 -23.76
C GLU A 312 -1.61 -16.61 -22.55
N ILE A 313 -0.94 -16.40 -21.41
CA ILE A 313 -1.58 -15.93 -20.19
C ILE A 313 -2.16 -14.52 -20.36
N ALA A 314 -1.53 -13.67 -21.16
CA ALA A 314 -2.03 -12.32 -21.43
C ALA A 314 -3.41 -12.28 -22.13
N LYS A 315 -3.89 -13.42 -22.65
CA LYS A 315 -5.24 -13.56 -23.23
C LYS A 315 -6.36 -13.76 -22.20
N VAL A 316 -6.06 -13.75 -20.91
CA VAL A 316 -7.11 -13.75 -19.88
C VAL A 316 -8.00 -12.51 -20.03
N ASP A 317 -9.25 -12.61 -19.56
CA ASP A 317 -10.24 -11.53 -19.63
C ASP A 317 -9.62 -10.19 -19.24
N LYS A 318 -9.90 -9.15 -20.00
CA LYS A 318 -9.33 -7.81 -19.81
C LYS A 318 -9.72 -7.15 -18.48
N ARG A 319 -10.75 -7.63 -17.81
CA ARG A 319 -11.14 -7.17 -16.47
C ARG A 319 -10.25 -7.73 -15.38
N ILE A 320 -9.49 -8.81 -15.65
CA ILE A 320 -8.55 -9.41 -14.70
C ILE A 320 -7.25 -8.60 -14.72
N GLU A 321 -6.81 -8.14 -13.57
CA GLU A 321 -5.48 -7.57 -13.41
C GLU A 321 -4.44 -8.70 -13.41
N ILE A 322 -3.45 -8.62 -14.27
CA ILE A 322 -2.26 -9.45 -14.17
C ILE A 322 -1.29 -8.78 -13.20
N LEU A 323 -0.98 -9.44 -12.09
CA LEU A 323 -0.04 -8.96 -11.10
C LEU A 323 1.30 -9.70 -11.22
N TRP A 324 2.32 -9.05 -11.79
CA TRP A 324 3.65 -9.64 -11.87
C TRP A 324 4.41 -9.49 -10.54
N GLU A 325 4.71 -10.62 -9.91
CA GLU A 325 5.19 -10.68 -8.54
C GLU A 325 6.70 -10.49 -8.36
N ASP A 326 7.49 -10.70 -9.41
CA ASP A 326 8.96 -10.71 -9.33
C ASP A 326 9.63 -9.47 -9.93
N CYS A 327 8.93 -8.37 -10.06
CA CYS A 327 9.49 -7.14 -10.61
C CYS A 327 10.61 -6.60 -9.72
N ALA A 328 11.64 -6.07 -10.37
CA ALA A 328 12.86 -5.59 -9.72
C ALA A 328 13.58 -6.66 -8.89
N ARG A 329 13.41 -7.92 -9.26
CA ARG A 329 14.15 -9.03 -8.69
C ARG A 329 15.64 -8.91 -9.02
N THR A 330 16.40 -8.29 -8.15
CA THR A 330 17.86 -8.26 -8.20
C THR A 330 18.47 -9.51 -7.56
N LEU A 331 17.79 -10.65 -7.68
CA LEU A 331 18.22 -11.88 -7.05
C LEU A 331 19.54 -12.35 -7.64
N LYS A 332 20.62 -12.13 -6.89
CA LYS A 332 21.57 -13.21 -6.74
C LYS A 332 20.96 -14.19 -5.73
N PHE A 333 20.59 -15.37 -6.20
CA PHE A 333 20.57 -16.50 -5.30
C PHE A 333 22.00 -16.60 -4.76
N HIS A 334 22.20 -16.23 -3.49
CA HIS A 334 23.42 -16.60 -2.82
C HIS A 334 23.39 -18.11 -2.70
N SER A 335 23.91 -18.78 -3.72
CA SER A 335 24.28 -20.17 -3.58
C SER A 335 25.30 -20.23 -2.44
N LYS A 336 24.88 -20.76 -1.30
CA LYS A 336 25.81 -21.08 -0.22
C LYS A 336 26.76 -22.12 -0.75
N ILE A 337 28.04 -21.82 -0.74
CA ILE A 337 29.06 -22.84 -0.92
C ILE A 337 29.13 -23.60 0.40
N LYS A 338 28.52 -24.78 0.46
CA LYS A 338 28.63 -25.71 1.57
C LYS A 338 29.62 -26.79 1.15
N GLU A 339 30.74 -26.92 1.86
CA GLU A 339 31.78 -27.90 1.56
C GLU A 339 32.36 -27.80 0.12
N GLY A 340 32.45 -26.59 -0.44
CA GLY A 340 32.97 -26.36 -1.79
C GLY A 340 32.01 -26.68 -2.94
N LYS A 341 30.74 -27.00 -2.66
CA LYS A 341 29.67 -27.19 -3.63
C LYS A 341 28.62 -26.11 -3.50
N GLU A 342 28.13 -25.64 -4.62
CA GLU A 342 27.00 -24.75 -4.72
C GLU A 342 25.71 -25.52 -4.37
N VAL A 343 25.04 -25.13 -3.27
CA VAL A 343 23.83 -25.80 -2.77
C VAL A 343 22.63 -24.95 -3.12
N GLY A 344 21.69 -25.51 -3.87
CA GLY A 344 20.45 -24.85 -4.24
C GLY A 344 19.55 -24.55 -3.01
N TRP A 345 18.77 -23.51 -3.07
CA TRP A 345 17.93 -23.03 -1.95
C TRP A 345 16.92 -24.07 -1.40
N TRP A 346 16.51 -25.06 -2.21
CA TRP A 346 15.64 -26.16 -1.79
C TRP A 346 16.35 -27.26 -0.99
N GLU A 347 17.67 -27.30 -1.00
CA GLU A 347 18.46 -28.32 -0.31
C GLU A 347 18.79 -27.92 1.15
N ASP A 348 18.67 -26.64 1.47
CA ASP A 348 18.97 -26.12 2.82
C ASP A 348 17.79 -25.34 3.40
N ARG A 349 16.69 -26.02 3.71
CA ARG A 349 15.44 -25.44 4.22
C ARG A 349 15.56 -24.64 5.53
N GLY A 350 16.75 -24.44 6.06
CA GLY A 350 16.97 -23.82 7.36
C GLY A 350 17.73 -22.50 7.37
N ALA A 351 18.20 -21.96 6.24
CA ALA A 351 19.24 -20.93 6.33
C ALA A 351 19.27 -19.86 5.22
N PHE A 352 18.22 -19.59 4.48
CA PHE A 352 18.26 -18.54 3.47
C PHE A 352 17.42 -17.33 3.84
N PRO A 353 18.04 -16.25 4.30
CA PRO A 353 17.51 -14.94 4.03
C PRO A 353 17.59 -14.71 2.51
N TYR A 354 16.46 -14.44 1.86
CA TYR A 354 16.50 -13.72 0.60
C TYR A 354 16.98 -12.31 0.92
N SER A 355 18.29 -12.16 0.98
CA SER A 355 18.91 -10.88 1.16
C SER A 355 18.92 -10.19 -0.19
N TYR A 356 18.05 -9.23 -0.35
CA TYR A 356 18.08 -8.30 -1.47
C TYR A 356 19.05 -7.17 -1.12
N LEU A 357 20.35 -7.50 -1.01
CA LEU A 357 21.34 -6.50 -0.67
C LEU A 357 21.64 -5.62 -1.88
N PRO A 358 21.68 -4.30 -1.73
CA PRO A 358 22.06 -3.36 -2.80
C PRO A 358 23.46 -3.61 -3.36
N SER A 359 24.36 -4.18 -2.56
CA SER A 359 25.69 -4.62 -3.01
C SER A 359 25.64 -5.64 -4.15
N ASP A 360 24.47 -6.28 -4.34
CA ASP A 360 24.22 -7.30 -5.35
C ASP A 360 23.30 -6.81 -6.48
N ILE A 361 23.10 -5.50 -6.61
CA ILE A 361 22.34 -4.91 -7.71
C ILE A 361 23.05 -5.26 -9.02
N ASP A 362 22.37 -6.09 -9.79
CA ASP A 362 22.78 -6.49 -11.12
C ASP A 362 22.01 -5.65 -12.14
N GLU A 363 22.71 -4.75 -12.83
CA GLU A 363 22.11 -3.86 -13.81
C GLU A 363 21.43 -4.63 -14.95
N ASP A 364 21.96 -5.79 -15.34
CA ASP A 364 21.34 -6.64 -16.37
C ASP A 364 19.98 -7.17 -15.93
N LYS A 365 19.81 -7.49 -14.65
CA LYS A 365 18.53 -7.95 -14.10
C LYS A 365 17.51 -6.82 -13.94
N ILE A 366 17.97 -5.62 -13.64
CA ILE A 366 17.10 -4.45 -13.63
C ILE A 366 16.60 -4.18 -15.04
N GLN A 367 17.49 -4.23 -16.03
CA GLN A 367 17.11 -4.07 -17.44
C GLN A 367 16.14 -5.16 -17.89
N GLN A 368 16.37 -6.41 -17.51
CA GLN A 368 15.45 -7.52 -17.75
C GLN A 368 14.07 -7.26 -17.14
N SER A 369 14.02 -6.75 -15.89
CA SER A 369 12.75 -6.38 -15.24
C SER A 369 12.01 -5.29 -16.00
N ILE A 370 12.73 -4.29 -16.50
CA ILE A 370 12.16 -3.22 -17.33
C ILE A 370 11.59 -3.79 -18.64
N GLU A 371 12.32 -4.66 -19.31
CA GLU A 371 11.88 -5.28 -20.57
C GLU A 371 10.65 -6.16 -20.38
N ILE A 372 10.62 -6.98 -19.35
CA ILE A 372 9.45 -7.81 -19.01
C ILE A 372 8.25 -6.92 -18.68
N THR A 373 8.44 -5.89 -17.89
CA THR A 373 7.38 -4.93 -17.56
C THR A 373 6.80 -4.30 -18.82
N LYS A 374 7.64 -3.80 -19.72
CA LYS A 374 7.20 -3.26 -21.01
C LYS A 374 6.43 -4.28 -21.84
N LYS A 375 6.89 -5.53 -21.86
CA LYS A 375 6.20 -6.61 -22.58
C LYS A 375 4.83 -6.88 -22.00
N ILE A 376 4.68 -6.93 -20.67
CA ILE A 376 3.38 -7.11 -20.00
C ILE A 376 2.44 -5.96 -20.36
N LEU A 377 2.89 -4.72 -20.20
CA LEU A 377 2.11 -3.52 -20.51
C LEU A 377 1.65 -3.52 -21.98
N ALA A 378 2.55 -3.85 -22.91
CA ALA A 378 2.23 -3.89 -24.32
C ALA A 378 1.21 -4.99 -24.68
N LEU A 379 1.33 -6.18 -24.10
CA LEU A 379 0.40 -7.30 -24.34
C LEU A 379 -0.99 -7.04 -23.74
N ARG A 380 -1.06 -6.35 -22.60
CA ARG A 380 -2.32 -6.06 -21.92
C ARG A 380 -3.00 -4.79 -22.45
N GLY A 381 -2.24 -3.83 -23.00
CA GLY A 381 -2.76 -2.59 -23.57
C GLY A 381 -3.49 -1.74 -22.53
N ASP A 382 -4.81 -1.58 -22.70
CA ASP A 382 -5.69 -0.83 -21.82
C ASP A 382 -6.20 -1.61 -20.58
N ALA A 383 -5.91 -2.90 -20.50
CA ALA A 383 -6.29 -3.73 -19.36
C ALA A 383 -5.41 -3.45 -18.12
N PRO A 384 -5.93 -3.68 -16.90
CA PRO A 384 -5.17 -3.43 -15.68
C PRO A 384 -3.95 -4.36 -15.55
N VAL A 385 -2.86 -3.79 -15.08
CA VAL A 385 -1.60 -4.48 -14.78
C VAL A 385 -1.13 -4.11 -13.39
N GLY A 386 -0.79 -5.10 -12.58
CA GLY A 386 -0.17 -4.92 -11.28
C GLY A 386 1.30 -5.34 -11.31
N ILE A 387 2.13 -4.65 -10.54
CA ILE A 387 3.57 -4.89 -10.46
C ILE A 387 3.99 -4.88 -9.00
N VAL A 388 4.48 -6.01 -8.50
CA VAL A 388 5.05 -6.09 -7.15
C VAL A 388 6.52 -5.69 -7.19
N LEU A 389 6.87 -4.63 -6.48
CA LEU A 389 8.26 -4.20 -6.28
C LEU A 389 8.95 -5.14 -5.29
N LYS A 390 9.21 -6.37 -5.69
CA LYS A 390 9.77 -7.39 -4.81
C LYS A 390 11.19 -7.09 -4.38
N GLY A 391 12.00 -6.53 -5.25
CA GLY A 391 13.36 -6.11 -4.94
C GLY A 391 13.44 -4.88 -4.02
N ALA A 392 12.33 -4.17 -3.86
CA ALA A 392 12.24 -3.02 -2.99
C ALA A 392 11.93 -3.40 -1.53
N MET A 393 11.79 -4.67 -1.22
CA MET A 393 11.35 -5.13 0.08
C MET A 393 12.02 -6.44 0.44
N THR A 394 12.26 -6.61 1.72
CA THR A 394 12.84 -7.84 2.22
C THR A 394 11.76 -8.85 2.51
N LEU A 395 11.81 -9.94 1.78
CA LEU A 395 11.13 -11.17 2.14
C LEU A 395 12.20 -12.14 2.63
N ASP A 396 12.24 -12.38 3.91
CA ASP A 396 13.06 -13.43 4.48
C ASP A 396 12.20 -14.65 4.74
N TRP A 397 12.20 -15.58 3.78
CA TRP A 397 11.43 -16.83 3.91
C TRP A 397 11.89 -17.69 5.08
N GLY A 398 13.15 -17.53 5.53
CA GLY A 398 13.64 -18.20 6.72
C GLY A 398 13.00 -17.70 8.02
N LYS A 399 12.44 -16.50 7.99
CA LYS A 399 11.70 -15.89 9.09
C LYS A 399 10.18 -15.98 8.90
N PHE A 400 9.73 -16.72 7.92
CA PHE A 400 8.32 -16.97 7.66
C PHE A 400 7.76 -17.93 8.70
N VAL A 401 6.68 -17.52 9.36
CA VAL A 401 5.99 -18.35 10.36
C VAL A 401 4.63 -18.75 9.82
N SER A 402 4.39 -20.04 9.74
CA SER A 402 3.11 -20.60 9.29
C SER A 402 2.00 -20.28 10.29
N GLN A 403 0.86 -19.89 9.80
CA GLN A 403 -0.33 -19.71 10.58
C GLN A 403 -0.85 -21.08 11.06
N ARG A 404 -1.15 -21.21 12.37
CA ARG A 404 -1.59 -22.48 12.97
C ARG A 404 -3.10 -22.64 13.07
N GLY A 405 -3.87 -21.67 12.61
CA GLY A 405 -5.32 -21.72 12.63
C GLY A 405 -5.94 -20.33 12.38
N PRO A 406 -7.27 -20.26 12.27
CA PRO A 406 -7.97 -18.99 12.16
C PRO A 406 -8.03 -18.33 13.55
N PHE A 407 -7.42 -17.16 13.67
CA PHE A 407 -7.43 -16.35 14.90
C PHE A 407 -8.29 -15.10 14.72
N VAL A 408 -8.70 -14.49 15.85
CA VAL A 408 -9.19 -13.12 15.87
C VAL A 408 -7.99 -12.19 15.73
N MET A 409 -7.95 -11.38 14.67
CA MET A 409 -6.85 -10.46 14.41
C MET A 409 -7.22 -9.04 14.82
N GLY A 410 -6.29 -8.32 15.43
CA GLY A 410 -6.48 -6.97 15.92
C GLY A 410 -5.64 -6.69 17.16
N ALA A 411 -5.95 -5.64 17.91
CA ALA A 411 -5.18 -5.23 19.08
C ALA A 411 -5.02 -6.33 20.15
N ASN A 412 -6.00 -7.22 20.26
CA ASN A 412 -5.98 -8.31 21.23
C ASN A 412 -5.23 -9.57 20.77
N ALA A 413 -4.87 -9.65 19.49
CA ALA A 413 -4.08 -10.77 18.96
C ALA A 413 -2.56 -10.58 19.15
N LYS A 414 -2.15 -9.48 19.72
CA LYS A 414 -0.76 -9.04 19.85
C LYS A 414 0.13 -10.06 20.58
N GLU A 415 -0.41 -10.71 21.60
CA GLU A 415 0.34 -11.66 22.42
C GLU A 415 0.66 -12.97 21.70
N ILE A 416 -0.17 -13.36 20.74
CA ILE A 416 -0.07 -14.66 20.05
C ILE A 416 1.17 -14.71 19.15
N CYS A 417 1.58 -13.57 18.60
CA CYS A 417 2.57 -13.49 17.55
C CYS A 417 3.69 -12.47 17.83
N GLU A 418 3.93 -12.09 19.08
CA GLU A 418 4.96 -11.10 19.42
C GLU A 418 6.36 -11.54 18.97
N HIS A 419 6.67 -12.82 19.12
CA HIS A 419 7.93 -13.39 18.64
C HIS A 419 8.10 -13.17 17.12
N ASP A 420 7.07 -13.46 16.34
CA ASP A 420 7.09 -13.34 14.89
C ASP A 420 7.24 -11.89 14.45
N ARG A 421 6.58 -10.98 15.19
CA ARG A 421 6.71 -9.54 14.98
C ARG A 421 8.15 -9.06 15.23
N MET A 422 8.77 -9.50 16.31
CA MET A 422 10.16 -9.14 16.64
C MET A 422 11.16 -9.63 15.59
N VAL A 423 10.95 -10.83 15.08
CA VAL A 423 11.81 -11.42 14.04
C VAL A 423 11.70 -10.61 12.74
N ARG A 424 10.49 -10.22 12.35
CA ARG A 424 10.28 -9.38 11.16
C ARG A 424 10.83 -7.97 11.33
N GLU A 425 10.65 -7.39 12.51
CA GLU A 425 11.19 -6.08 12.84
C GLU A 425 12.73 -6.05 12.73
N SER A 426 13.40 -7.10 13.19
CA SER A 426 14.85 -7.25 13.02
C SER A 426 15.26 -7.23 11.54
N GLY A 427 14.54 -7.97 10.68
CA GLY A 427 14.78 -7.95 9.24
C GLY A 427 14.68 -6.55 8.63
N TRP A 428 13.62 -5.81 8.93
CA TRP A 428 13.45 -4.45 8.42
C TRP A 428 14.56 -3.50 8.83
N ARG A 429 15.08 -3.64 10.05
CA ARG A 429 16.20 -2.81 10.53
C ARG A 429 17.48 -3.07 9.74
N GLU A 430 17.77 -4.34 9.47
CA GLU A 430 18.97 -4.73 8.70
C GLU A 430 18.96 -4.12 7.30
N PHE A 431 17.79 -3.99 6.69
CA PHE A 431 17.64 -3.55 5.31
C PHE A 431 17.38 -2.06 5.11
N SER A 432 17.11 -1.31 6.19
CA SER A 432 16.85 0.14 6.06
C SER A 432 18.04 0.89 5.46
N ALA A 433 19.27 0.48 5.77
CA ALA A 433 20.47 1.09 5.23
C ALA A 433 20.63 0.84 3.72
N ASP A 434 20.22 -0.32 3.24
CA ASP A 434 20.39 -0.73 1.85
C ASP A 434 19.48 0.07 0.91
N TRP A 435 18.33 0.54 1.42
CA TRP A 435 17.43 1.39 0.67
C TRP A 435 17.97 2.76 0.31
N MET A 436 19.01 3.21 0.97
CA MET A 436 19.69 4.46 0.59
C MET A 436 20.26 4.40 -0.83
N GLN A 437 20.63 3.21 -1.31
CA GLN A 437 21.12 3.02 -2.69
C GLN A 437 20.04 2.43 -3.60
N TYR A 438 19.32 1.42 -3.13
CA TYR A 438 18.35 0.70 -3.92
C TYR A 438 17.17 1.57 -4.37
N GLY A 439 16.72 2.51 -3.55
CA GLY A 439 15.55 3.34 -3.85
C GLY A 439 15.69 4.18 -5.13
N GLU A 440 16.91 4.55 -5.54
CA GLU A 440 17.13 5.24 -6.80
C GLU A 440 16.79 4.36 -8.02
N TYR A 441 17.11 3.07 -7.96
CA TYR A 441 16.73 2.12 -9.01
C TYR A 441 15.23 1.86 -9.04
N ALA A 442 14.60 1.76 -7.87
CA ALA A 442 13.16 1.63 -7.77
C ALA A 442 12.45 2.85 -8.38
N GLN A 443 12.95 4.07 -8.18
CA GLN A 443 12.41 5.27 -8.79
C GLN A 443 12.51 5.21 -10.32
N LYS A 444 13.66 4.88 -10.88
CA LYS A 444 13.84 4.74 -12.33
C LYS A 444 12.89 3.73 -12.95
N LEU A 445 12.67 2.60 -12.27
CA LEU A 445 11.71 1.59 -12.70
C LEU A 445 10.27 2.14 -12.68
N LEU A 446 9.87 2.82 -11.62
CA LEU A 446 8.54 3.42 -11.51
C LEU A 446 8.31 4.51 -12.56
N GLU A 447 9.31 5.33 -12.85
CA GLU A 447 9.27 6.33 -13.93
C GLU A 447 9.04 5.64 -15.29
N CYS A 448 9.80 4.58 -15.57
CA CYS A 448 9.64 3.79 -16.79
C CYS A 448 8.23 3.17 -16.91
N ILE A 449 7.68 2.63 -15.81
CA ILE A 449 6.33 2.09 -15.78
C ILE A 449 5.31 3.17 -16.12
N LYS A 450 5.41 4.32 -15.48
CA LYS A 450 4.49 5.46 -15.70
C LYS A 450 4.51 5.95 -17.15
N GLU A 451 5.69 5.99 -17.78
CA GLU A 451 5.86 6.42 -19.16
C GLU A 451 5.30 5.44 -20.19
N ASN A 452 5.28 4.14 -19.88
CA ASN A 452 4.89 3.09 -20.83
C ASN A 452 3.48 2.53 -20.58
N ALA A 453 2.83 2.87 -19.49
CA ALA A 453 1.49 2.39 -19.18
C ALA A 453 0.43 3.13 -20.00
N VAL A 454 -0.47 2.36 -20.64
CA VAL A 454 -1.65 2.87 -21.35
C VAL A 454 -2.91 2.68 -20.49
N GLY A 455 -3.01 1.55 -19.83
CA GLY A 455 -4.10 1.20 -18.92
C GLY A 455 -3.80 1.52 -17.44
N PRO A 456 -4.71 1.18 -16.54
CA PRO A 456 -4.49 1.32 -15.10
C PRO A 456 -3.32 0.47 -14.62
N VAL A 457 -2.46 1.05 -13.79
CA VAL A 457 -1.35 0.32 -13.16
C VAL A 457 -1.52 0.34 -11.65
N ASN A 458 -1.39 -0.84 -11.06
CA ASN A 458 -1.28 -1.07 -9.63
C ASN A 458 0.20 -1.32 -9.29
N ILE A 459 0.76 -0.54 -8.39
CA ILE A 459 2.07 -0.83 -7.83
C ILE A 459 1.89 -1.40 -6.44
N CYS A 460 2.36 -2.63 -6.27
CA CYS A 460 2.21 -3.39 -5.05
C CYS A 460 3.54 -3.46 -4.29
N LEU A 461 3.48 -3.10 -3.03
CA LEU A 461 4.56 -3.34 -2.08
C LEU A 461 4.31 -4.68 -1.39
N ALA A 462 5.36 -5.41 -1.04
CA ALA A 462 5.23 -6.60 -0.23
C ALA A 462 5.70 -6.32 1.20
N GLY A 463 5.05 -6.89 2.21
CA GLY A 463 5.54 -6.78 3.59
C GLY A 463 4.49 -6.56 4.65
N THR A 464 4.95 -6.19 5.82
CA THR A 464 4.14 -6.06 7.03
C THR A 464 4.40 -4.73 7.73
N PHE A 465 3.36 -4.08 8.25
CA PHE A 465 3.42 -2.82 9.01
C PHE A 465 2.87 -2.95 10.43
N ASP A 466 2.60 -4.16 10.89
CA ASP A 466 2.03 -4.42 12.20
C ASP A 466 3.02 -4.21 13.37
N GLY A 467 4.26 -3.91 13.07
CA GLY A 467 5.27 -3.45 14.03
C GLY A 467 5.62 -1.97 13.90
N GLY A 468 4.94 -1.25 13.02
CA GLY A 468 5.19 0.15 12.68
C GLY A 468 5.65 0.34 11.25
N VAL A 469 5.92 1.59 10.88
CA VAL A 469 6.36 1.97 9.53
C VAL A 469 7.89 2.07 9.50
N TYR A 470 8.51 1.32 8.61
CA TYR A 470 9.96 1.39 8.40
C TYR A 470 10.31 2.26 7.19
N PHE A 471 11.52 2.77 7.20
CA PHE A 471 12.03 3.70 6.20
C PHE A 471 11.86 3.22 4.74
N PRO A 472 12.20 1.96 4.37
CA PRO A 472 12.02 1.49 3.00
C PRO A 472 10.57 1.58 2.51
N GLN A 473 9.62 1.16 3.34
CA GLN A 473 8.19 1.20 3.03
C GLN A 473 7.69 2.63 2.84
N ALA A 474 8.13 3.53 3.73
CA ALA A 474 7.74 4.93 3.67
C ALA A 474 8.31 5.64 2.43
N VAL A 475 9.55 5.34 2.06
CA VAL A 475 10.18 5.89 0.85
C VAL A 475 9.49 5.35 -0.41
N ALA A 476 9.28 4.02 -0.49
CA ALA A 476 8.56 3.41 -1.60
C ALA A 476 7.16 4.03 -1.77
N SER A 477 6.39 4.11 -0.68
CA SER A 477 5.04 4.70 -0.70
C SER A 477 5.04 6.18 -1.15
N GLN A 478 6.06 6.95 -0.74
CA GLN A 478 6.20 8.34 -1.19
C GLN A 478 6.44 8.43 -2.70
N MET A 479 7.28 7.54 -3.25
CA MET A 479 7.53 7.48 -4.69
C MET A 479 6.28 7.11 -5.50
N LEU A 480 5.37 6.30 -4.93
CA LEU A 480 4.09 5.99 -5.57
C LEU A 480 3.17 7.23 -5.69
N ARG A 481 3.38 8.21 -4.82
CA ARG A 481 2.66 9.48 -4.87
C ARG A 481 3.34 10.48 -5.78
N THR A 482 4.61 10.76 -5.54
CA THR A 482 5.34 11.79 -6.29
C THR A 482 6.79 11.36 -6.49
N PHE A 483 7.33 11.64 -7.66
CA PHE A 483 8.76 11.58 -7.91
C PHE A 483 9.37 12.94 -7.60
N ASP A 484 10.41 12.94 -6.77
CA ASP A 484 11.33 14.07 -6.67
C ASP A 484 12.43 13.93 -7.75
N GLU A 485 12.93 15.04 -8.28
CA GLU A 485 14.05 15.03 -9.25
C GLU A 485 15.31 14.36 -8.68
N ASP A 486 15.48 14.42 -7.37
CA ASP A 486 16.58 13.84 -6.62
C ASP A 486 16.01 12.90 -5.55
N TYR A 487 16.30 11.62 -5.68
CA TYR A 487 15.91 10.60 -4.69
C TYR A 487 16.34 10.97 -3.26
N GLY A 488 17.48 11.67 -3.11
CA GLY A 488 17.93 12.19 -1.82
C GLY A 488 16.96 13.16 -1.15
N LYS A 489 16.16 13.90 -1.93
CA LYS A 489 15.10 14.76 -1.38
C LYS A 489 13.96 13.93 -0.82
N THR A 490 13.53 12.89 -1.54
CA THR A 490 12.49 11.94 -1.06
C THR A 490 12.93 11.29 0.25
N MET A 491 14.16 10.78 0.33
CA MET A 491 14.70 10.20 1.55
C MET A 491 14.69 11.19 2.73
N LYS A 492 15.16 12.42 2.52
CA LYS A 492 15.18 13.46 3.56
C LYS A 492 13.77 13.83 4.03
N ARG A 493 12.81 13.92 3.10
CA ARG A 493 11.41 14.21 3.41
C ARG A 493 10.82 13.11 4.28
N VAL A 494 11.04 11.85 3.92
CA VAL A 494 10.52 10.69 4.65
C VAL A 494 11.18 10.51 6.01
N ALA A 495 12.50 10.67 6.09
CA ALA A 495 13.26 10.53 7.34
C ALA A 495 12.85 11.55 8.42
N ARG A 496 12.24 12.67 8.05
CA ARG A 496 11.72 13.67 8.98
C ARG A 496 10.40 13.28 9.65
N ARG A 497 9.70 12.28 9.12
CA ARG A 497 8.41 11.84 9.66
C ARG A 497 8.63 11.07 10.95
N GLY A 498 8.15 11.62 12.07
CA GLY A 498 8.45 11.10 13.40
C GLY A 498 7.92 9.70 13.72
N TYR A 499 7.04 9.15 12.86
CA TYR A 499 6.54 7.78 12.99
C TYR A 499 7.33 6.75 12.18
N VAL A 500 8.25 7.20 11.31
CA VAL A 500 9.07 6.32 10.49
C VAL A 500 10.27 5.84 11.29
N LYS A 501 10.43 4.52 11.36
CA LYS A 501 11.57 3.87 11.99
C LYS A 501 12.74 3.82 10.99
N LEU A 502 13.87 4.39 11.37
CA LEU A 502 15.05 4.48 10.52
C LEU A 502 16.00 3.28 10.65
N GLY A 503 15.79 2.44 11.67
CA GLY A 503 16.63 1.27 11.96
C GLY A 503 17.00 1.14 13.42
#